data_fae5d74f0521f65a44392d68be5ce995
#
_entry.id   fae5d74f0521f65a44392d68be5ce995
#
_cell.length_a   1.000
_cell.length_b   1.000
_cell.length_c   1.000
_cell.angle_alpha   90.00
_cell.angle_beta   90.00
_cell.angle_gamma   90.00
#
_symmetry.space_group_name_H-M   'P 1'
#
loop_
_entity.id
_entity.type
_entity.pdbx_description
1 polymer ?
#
loop_
_entity_poly.entity_id
_entity_poly.type
_entity_poly.pdbx_seq_one_letter_code
_entity_poly.pdbx_strand_id
1 'polypeptide(L)'
;MEARTVRFKKLRPRSAMAQDKTGIPPEVSKALAADKNYTYMAPLLPNNSVITENAAMRGGDAGNAISLSMAICGPGKGPQLHAHAKTCESFFCLNGRFSITWGDKGQHETVLEPLDFIAIPPGVVRTFMNISDDPEARLLVI
;
A
#
# COMPACT_ATOMS: atom_id res chain seq x y z
N MET A 1 -22.35 -12.15 9.23
CA MET A 1 -21.88 -10.84 8.70
C MET A 1 -20.79 -10.22 9.56
N GLU A 2 -20.87 -10.27 10.90
CA GLU A 2 -19.81 -9.70 11.78
C GLU A 2 -18.42 -10.32 11.50
N ALA A 3 -18.33 -11.62 11.27
CA ALA A 3 -17.08 -12.29 10.89
C ALA A 3 -16.47 -11.80 9.55
N ARG A 4 -17.25 -11.07 8.76
CA ARG A 4 -16.81 -10.45 7.49
C ARG A 4 -16.62 -8.93 7.61
N THR A 5 -16.57 -8.41 8.84
CA THR A 5 -16.39 -6.99 9.12
C THR A 5 -14.99 -6.75 9.69
N VAL A 6 -14.22 -5.90 9.03
CA VAL A 6 -12.92 -5.46 9.51
C VAL A 6 -13.05 -4.08 10.16
N ARG A 7 -12.63 -3.98 11.41
CA ARG A 7 -12.61 -2.72 12.17
C ARG A 7 -11.21 -2.14 12.15
N PHE A 8 -11.01 -0.96 11.58
CA PHE A 8 -9.70 -0.30 11.51
C PHE A 8 -8.97 -0.27 12.87
N LYS A 9 -9.70 0.02 13.93
CA LYS A 9 -9.17 0.04 15.32
C LYS A 9 -8.56 -1.28 15.79
N LYS A 10 -8.89 -2.40 15.14
CA LYS A 10 -8.37 -3.74 15.46
C LYS A 10 -7.22 -4.16 14.54
N LEU A 11 -6.96 -3.41 13.48
CA LEU A 11 -5.84 -3.68 12.58
C LEU A 11 -4.52 -3.33 13.25
N ARG A 12 -3.49 -4.08 12.89
CA ARG A 12 -2.10 -3.78 13.25
C ARG A 12 -1.33 -3.38 12.00
N PRO A 13 -0.45 -2.39 12.07
CA PRO A 13 0.37 -2.05 10.92
C PRO A 13 1.31 -3.21 10.60
N ARG A 14 1.63 -3.36 9.34
CA ARG A 14 2.66 -4.30 8.90
C ARG A 14 4.00 -3.88 9.51
N SER A 15 4.67 -4.79 10.20
CA SER A 15 5.98 -4.53 10.79
C SER A 15 7.09 -4.74 9.76
N ALA A 16 8.13 -3.93 9.83
CA ALA A 16 9.32 -4.11 8.99
C ALA A 16 10.04 -5.45 9.27
N MET A 17 9.85 -6.02 10.47
CA MET A 17 10.48 -7.31 10.87
C MET A 17 9.84 -8.53 10.22
N ALA A 18 8.60 -8.41 9.73
CA ALA A 18 7.93 -9.50 9.02
C ALA A 18 8.56 -9.84 7.65
N GLN A 19 9.51 -9.08 7.22
CA GLN A 19 10.09 -9.09 5.88
C GLN A 19 11.30 -10.02 5.74
N ASP A 20 11.84 -10.53 6.84
CA ASP A 20 13.00 -11.46 6.85
C ASP A 20 12.74 -12.77 6.08
N LYS A 21 11.48 -13.11 5.85
CA LYS A 21 11.09 -14.35 5.17
C LYS A 21 11.12 -14.29 3.64
N THR A 22 11.30 -13.10 3.07
CA THR A 22 11.27 -12.90 1.62
C THR A 22 12.64 -12.82 0.97
N GLY A 23 13.72 -12.84 1.76
CA GLY A 23 15.09 -12.64 1.27
C GLY A 23 15.40 -11.19 0.82
N ILE A 24 14.48 -10.25 1.05
CA ILE A 24 14.70 -8.82 0.79
C ILE A 24 15.34 -8.19 2.03
N PRO A 25 16.46 -7.48 1.91
CA PRO A 25 17.07 -6.79 3.03
C PRO A 25 16.09 -5.84 3.75
N PRO A 26 16.11 -5.77 5.10
CA PRO A 26 15.15 -4.96 5.87
C PRO A 26 15.15 -3.48 5.49
N GLU A 27 16.29 -2.90 5.18
CA GLU A 27 16.43 -1.52 4.72
C GLU A 27 15.75 -1.26 3.37
N VAL A 28 15.87 -2.20 2.43
CA VAL A 28 15.20 -2.12 1.11
C VAL A 28 13.68 -2.23 1.32
N SER A 29 13.27 -3.14 2.13
CA SER A 29 11.86 -3.37 2.44
C SER A 29 11.22 -2.17 3.13
N LYS A 30 11.96 -1.50 4.04
CA LYS A 30 11.53 -0.27 4.70
C LYS A 30 11.42 0.90 3.70
N ALA A 31 12.35 0.97 2.74
CA ALA A 31 12.34 2.01 1.71
C ALA A 31 11.16 1.86 0.72
N LEU A 32 10.61 0.65 0.58
CA LEU A 32 9.48 0.34 -0.30
C LEU A 32 8.13 0.41 0.40
N ALA A 33 8.06 0.86 1.64
CA ALA A 33 6.84 0.89 2.43
C ALA A 33 6.44 2.31 2.84
N ALA A 34 5.13 2.54 3.00
CA ALA A 34 4.62 3.69 3.73
C ALA A 34 5.02 3.62 5.22
N ASP A 35 4.96 4.74 5.94
CA ASP A 35 5.26 4.78 7.39
C ASP A 35 4.44 3.75 8.17
N LYS A 36 3.15 3.67 7.87
CA LYS A 36 2.24 2.65 8.40
C LYS A 36 1.40 2.07 7.26
N ASN A 37 1.31 0.76 7.19
CA ASN A 37 0.46 0.07 6.22
C ASN A 37 -0.43 -0.95 6.94
N TYR A 38 -1.75 -0.80 6.80
CA TYR A 38 -2.76 -1.65 7.41
C TYR A 38 -3.51 -2.43 6.34
N THR A 39 -3.42 -3.74 6.33
CA THR A 39 -4.06 -4.58 5.32
C THR A 39 -5.42 -5.06 5.80
N TYR A 40 -6.49 -4.65 5.13
CA TYR A 40 -7.86 -5.12 5.39
C TYR A 40 -8.08 -6.51 4.84
N MET A 41 -7.66 -6.75 3.61
CA MET A 41 -7.80 -8.02 2.92
C MET A 41 -6.65 -8.27 1.96
N ALA A 42 -6.34 -9.52 1.73
CA ALA A 42 -5.34 -9.96 0.76
C ALA A 42 -5.78 -11.25 0.09
N PRO A 43 -5.39 -11.51 -1.17
CA PRO A 43 -5.64 -12.77 -1.82
C PRO A 43 -4.90 -13.92 -1.12
N LEU A 44 -5.35 -15.16 -1.36
CA LEU A 44 -4.55 -16.35 -1.05
C LEU A 44 -3.38 -16.39 -2.02
N LEU A 45 -2.20 -16.01 -1.54
CA LEU A 45 -0.96 -16.16 -2.29
C LEU A 45 -0.21 -17.40 -1.78
N PRO A 46 0.31 -18.25 -2.67
CA PRO A 46 1.20 -19.31 -2.25
C PRO A 46 2.45 -18.69 -1.60
N ASN A 47 2.91 -19.32 -0.50
CA ASN A 47 4.14 -19.01 0.19
C ASN A 47 4.24 -17.63 0.86
N ASN A 48 3.56 -17.46 2.01
CA ASN A 48 3.86 -16.43 3.02
C ASN A 48 4.26 -15.04 2.46
N SER A 49 3.54 -14.55 1.48
CA SER A 49 3.73 -13.19 0.98
C SER A 49 3.55 -12.19 2.13
N VAL A 50 4.45 -11.24 2.24
CA VAL A 50 4.42 -10.15 3.24
C VAL A 50 3.08 -9.42 3.26
N ILE A 51 2.40 -9.34 2.10
CA ILE A 51 1.09 -8.71 1.96
C ILE A 51 0.02 -9.41 2.79
N THR A 52 0.13 -10.74 3.00
CA THR A 52 -0.89 -11.54 3.69
C THR A 52 -0.68 -11.63 5.20
N GLU A 53 0.49 -11.26 5.72
CA GLU A 53 0.86 -11.56 7.11
C GLU A 53 -0.07 -10.94 8.15
N ASN A 54 -0.46 -9.69 7.95
CA ASN A 54 -1.34 -8.94 8.84
C ASN A 54 -2.72 -8.65 8.24
N ALA A 55 -3.10 -9.33 7.16
CA ALA A 55 -4.42 -9.14 6.59
C ALA A 55 -5.50 -9.66 7.56
N ALA A 56 -6.48 -8.81 7.85
CA ALA A 56 -7.60 -9.17 8.70
C ALA A 56 -8.52 -10.21 8.05
N MET A 57 -8.62 -10.20 6.72
CA MET A 57 -9.30 -11.22 5.92
C MET A 57 -8.36 -11.74 4.82
N ARG A 58 -8.39 -13.04 4.59
CA ARG A 58 -7.60 -13.70 3.53
C ARG A 58 -8.51 -14.20 2.42
N GLY A 59 -7.93 -14.41 1.23
CA GLY A 59 -8.67 -14.70 0.00
C GLY A 59 -9.71 -15.81 0.08
N GLY A 60 -9.44 -16.91 0.81
CA GLY A 60 -10.40 -17.98 1.03
C GLY A 60 -11.67 -17.49 1.76
N ASP A 61 -11.50 -16.65 2.77
CA ASP A 61 -12.61 -16.11 3.58
C ASP A 61 -13.31 -14.94 2.87
N ALA A 62 -12.56 -14.14 2.14
CA ALA A 62 -13.06 -12.97 1.41
C ALA A 62 -13.62 -13.30 0.03
N GLY A 63 -13.24 -14.45 -0.55
CA GLY A 63 -13.67 -14.88 -1.87
C GLY A 63 -13.21 -13.97 -3.01
N ASN A 64 -12.07 -13.30 -2.85
CA ASN A 64 -11.58 -12.32 -3.81
C ASN A 64 -10.09 -12.50 -4.14
N ALA A 65 -9.67 -11.88 -5.23
CA ALA A 65 -8.31 -11.88 -5.74
C ALA A 65 -7.59 -10.51 -5.56
N ILE A 66 -8.19 -9.57 -4.83
CA ILE A 66 -7.63 -8.23 -4.62
C ILE A 66 -7.01 -8.09 -3.24
N SER A 67 -5.99 -7.23 -3.15
CA SER A 67 -5.48 -6.69 -1.89
C SER A 67 -6.12 -5.34 -1.61
N LEU A 68 -6.39 -5.03 -0.35
CA LEU A 68 -6.88 -3.73 0.08
C LEU A 68 -6.12 -3.31 1.33
N SER A 69 -5.36 -2.24 1.21
CA SER A 69 -4.53 -1.72 2.29
C SER A 69 -4.71 -0.21 2.47
N MET A 70 -4.45 0.26 3.69
CA MET A 70 -4.38 1.68 4.02
C MET A 70 -2.93 2.05 4.29
N ALA A 71 -2.37 2.90 3.45
CA ALA A 71 -1.10 3.58 3.70
C ALA A 71 -1.35 4.87 4.47
N ILE A 72 -0.61 5.08 5.55
CA ILE A 72 -0.58 6.34 6.30
C ILE A 72 0.84 6.87 6.23
N CYS A 73 0.99 8.11 5.81
CA CYS A 73 2.28 8.75 5.61
C CYS A 73 2.31 10.14 6.26
N GLY A 74 3.36 10.41 7.02
CA GLY A 74 3.67 11.77 7.47
C GLY A 74 4.11 12.67 6.31
N PRO A 75 4.22 13.99 6.54
CA PRO A 75 4.67 14.96 5.54
C PRO A 75 6.02 14.57 4.91
N GLY A 76 6.11 14.60 3.59
CA GLY A 76 7.30 14.25 2.82
C GLY A 76 7.66 12.76 2.83
N LYS A 77 6.77 11.88 3.34
CA LYS A 77 7.00 10.43 3.42
C LYS A 77 6.21 9.67 2.35
N GLY A 78 6.79 8.56 1.95
CA GLY A 78 6.25 7.62 0.97
C GLY A 78 7.30 6.56 0.61
N PRO A 79 6.94 5.51 -0.12
CA PRO A 79 7.90 4.51 -0.60
C PRO A 79 8.83 5.11 -1.66
N GLN A 80 9.95 4.44 -1.90
CA GLN A 80 10.81 4.75 -3.06
C GLN A 80 10.18 4.24 -4.37
N LEU A 81 10.69 4.74 -5.49
CA LEU A 81 10.31 4.27 -6.83
C LEU A 81 10.50 2.75 -6.96
N HIS A 82 9.45 2.06 -7.36
CA HIS A 82 9.46 0.61 -7.57
C HIS A 82 8.37 0.20 -8.58
N ALA A 83 8.45 -1.03 -9.09
CA ALA A 83 7.48 -1.59 -10.01
C ALA A 83 6.89 -2.91 -9.50
N HIS A 84 5.63 -3.17 -9.84
CA HIS A 84 5.02 -4.48 -9.71
C HIS A 84 4.89 -5.12 -11.10
N ALA A 85 5.62 -6.22 -11.34
CA ALA A 85 5.72 -6.80 -12.67
C ALA A 85 4.40 -7.41 -13.20
N LYS A 86 3.50 -7.86 -12.30
CA LYS A 86 2.33 -8.69 -12.65
C LYS A 86 1.00 -8.16 -12.12
N THR A 87 1.00 -7.16 -11.25
CA THR A 87 -0.21 -6.64 -10.62
C THR A 87 -0.42 -5.19 -10.95
N CYS A 88 -1.67 -4.81 -11.19
CA CYS A 88 -2.07 -3.41 -11.13
C CYS A 88 -1.97 -2.93 -9.69
N GLU A 89 -1.79 -1.64 -9.52
CA GLU A 89 -1.93 -0.99 -8.22
C GLU A 89 -2.72 0.30 -8.42
N SER A 90 -3.69 0.53 -7.55
CA SER A 90 -4.53 1.72 -7.64
C SER A 90 -4.48 2.47 -6.32
N PHE A 91 -4.51 3.79 -6.40
CA PHE A 91 -4.51 4.68 -5.25
C PHE A 91 -5.79 5.50 -5.21
N PHE A 92 -6.42 5.56 -4.05
CA PHE A 92 -7.54 6.42 -3.76
C PHE A 92 -7.17 7.30 -2.56
N CYS A 93 -7.12 8.62 -2.75
CA CYS A 93 -6.80 9.57 -1.70
C CYS A 93 -8.02 9.75 -0.78
N LEU A 94 -7.86 9.46 0.51
CA LEU A 94 -8.94 9.66 1.49
C LEU A 94 -8.86 11.02 2.18
N ASN A 95 -7.65 11.44 2.55
CA ASN A 95 -7.38 12.75 3.12
C ASN A 95 -5.89 13.10 2.93
N GLY A 96 -5.56 14.36 3.12
CA GLY A 96 -4.26 14.91 2.78
C GLY A 96 -4.14 15.14 1.27
N ARG A 97 -2.92 15.22 0.76
CA ARG A 97 -2.59 15.38 -0.66
C ARG A 97 -1.40 14.49 -0.99
N PHE A 98 -1.47 13.80 -2.08
CA PHE A 98 -0.40 12.89 -2.50
C PHE A 98 0.13 13.23 -3.89
N SER A 99 1.44 13.45 -3.98
CA SER A 99 2.15 13.39 -5.27
C SER A 99 2.29 11.93 -5.66
N ILE A 100 1.87 11.59 -6.86
CA ILE A 100 2.10 10.30 -7.50
C ILE A 100 3.08 10.52 -8.64
N THR A 101 4.27 9.92 -8.53
CA THR A 101 5.29 10.01 -9.58
C THR A 101 5.48 8.66 -10.25
N TRP A 102 5.71 8.66 -11.58
CA TRP A 102 5.93 7.44 -12.36
C TRP A 102 6.93 7.64 -13.50
N GLY A 103 7.30 6.52 -14.13
CA GLY A 103 8.34 6.43 -15.14
C GLY A 103 9.67 5.99 -14.54
N ASP A 104 10.60 5.51 -15.35
CA ASP A 104 11.85 4.87 -14.93
C ASP A 104 12.72 5.75 -14.01
N LYS A 105 12.57 7.06 -14.13
CA LYS A 105 13.27 8.06 -13.31
C LYS A 105 12.33 8.94 -12.49
N GLY A 106 11.03 8.59 -12.41
CA GLY A 106 10.02 9.42 -11.76
C GLY A 106 9.79 10.76 -12.47
N GLN A 107 9.92 10.79 -13.80
CA GLN A 107 9.85 12.03 -14.59
C GLN A 107 8.43 12.55 -14.83
N HIS A 108 7.42 11.78 -14.50
CA HIS A 108 6.01 12.16 -14.59
C HIS A 108 5.42 12.29 -13.20
N GLU A 109 4.49 13.22 -13.05
CA GLU A 109 3.83 13.49 -11.77
C GLU A 109 2.37 13.89 -11.96
N THR A 110 1.55 13.51 -11.01
CA THR A 110 0.21 14.07 -10.77
C THR A 110 -0.04 14.20 -9.27
N VAL A 111 -0.95 15.07 -8.89
CA VAL A 111 -1.35 15.22 -7.48
C VAL A 111 -2.75 14.66 -7.31
N LEU A 112 -2.95 13.84 -6.29
CA LEU A 112 -4.28 13.42 -5.83
C LEU A 112 -4.73 14.28 -4.67
N GLU A 113 -5.86 14.91 -4.84
CA GLU A 113 -6.65 15.55 -3.78
C GLU A 113 -7.59 14.52 -3.13
N PRO A 114 -8.21 14.82 -1.98
CA PRO A 114 -9.19 13.92 -1.37
C PRO A 114 -10.29 13.49 -2.34
N LEU A 115 -10.53 12.18 -2.39
CA LEU A 115 -11.47 11.46 -3.27
C LEU A 115 -10.99 11.27 -4.71
N ASP A 116 -9.79 11.73 -5.06
CA ASP A 116 -9.18 11.39 -6.36
C ASP A 116 -8.68 9.95 -6.39
N PHE A 117 -8.66 9.39 -7.60
CA PHE A 117 -8.25 8.01 -7.86
C PHE A 117 -7.31 7.94 -9.06
N ILE A 118 -6.31 7.06 -8.98
CA ILE A 118 -5.45 6.70 -10.10
C ILE A 118 -5.24 5.19 -10.13
N ALA A 119 -5.25 4.60 -11.33
CA ALA A 119 -4.91 3.20 -11.58
C ALA A 119 -3.58 3.12 -12.34
N ILE A 120 -2.66 2.31 -11.85
CA ILE A 120 -1.33 2.14 -12.42
C ILE A 120 -1.19 0.71 -12.96
N PRO A 121 -0.91 0.55 -14.27
CA PRO A 121 -0.76 -0.76 -14.88
C PRO A 121 0.47 -1.52 -14.36
N PRO A 122 0.52 -2.85 -14.55
CA PRO A 122 1.71 -3.65 -14.27
C PRO A 122 2.94 -3.13 -15.03
N GLY A 123 4.11 -3.26 -14.41
CA GLY A 123 5.41 -2.87 -15.00
C GLY A 123 5.74 -1.40 -14.91
N VAL A 124 4.80 -0.52 -14.61
CA VAL A 124 5.09 0.92 -14.46
C VAL A 124 5.82 1.17 -13.13
N VAL A 125 7.00 1.78 -13.22
CA VAL A 125 7.74 2.27 -12.05
C VAL A 125 7.01 3.47 -11.48
N ARG A 126 6.70 3.45 -10.18
CA ARG A 126 5.93 4.51 -9.51
C ARG A 126 6.25 4.61 -8.03
N THR A 127 5.83 5.72 -7.46
CA THR A 127 5.80 5.97 -6.02
C THR A 127 4.69 6.96 -5.69
N PHE A 128 4.42 7.13 -4.40
CA PHE A 128 3.60 8.22 -3.87
C PHE A 128 4.30 8.89 -2.70
N MET A 129 3.96 10.14 -2.43
CA MET A 129 4.48 10.90 -1.30
C MET A 129 3.40 11.82 -0.75
N ASN A 130 3.24 11.85 0.57
CA ASN A 130 2.38 12.86 1.20
C ASN A 130 3.03 14.24 1.05
N ILE A 131 2.36 15.15 0.35
CA ILE A 131 2.79 16.53 0.13
C ILE A 131 1.96 17.54 0.94
N SER A 132 1.10 17.06 1.84
CA SER A 132 0.37 17.89 2.79
C SER A 132 1.08 17.93 4.15
N ASP A 133 0.65 18.85 5.02
CA ASP A 133 1.12 18.93 6.40
C ASP A 133 0.41 17.95 7.36
N ASP A 134 -0.55 17.17 6.85
CA ASP A 134 -1.28 16.19 7.65
C ASP A 134 -0.39 14.97 7.96
N PRO A 135 -0.03 14.73 9.25
CA PRO A 135 0.81 13.59 9.63
C PRO A 135 0.07 12.24 9.55
N GLU A 136 -1.23 12.26 9.39
CA GLU A 136 -2.09 11.07 9.26
C GLU A 136 -2.78 11.02 7.87
N ALA A 137 -2.14 11.60 6.84
CA ALA A 137 -2.64 11.51 5.47
C ALA A 137 -2.79 10.05 5.02
N ARG A 138 -3.90 9.73 4.38
CA ARG A 138 -4.33 8.35 4.10
C ARG A 138 -4.57 8.13 2.61
N LEU A 139 -3.91 7.11 2.12
CA LEU A 139 -4.05 6.61 0.76
C LEU A 139 -4.55 5.16 0.83
N LEU A 140 -5.69 4.88 0.21
CA LEU A 140 -6.16 3.51 0.03
C LEU A 140 -5.39 2.90 -1.13
N VAL A 141 -4.81 1.73 -0.91
CA VAL A 141 -4.03 0.97 -1.89
C VAL A 141 -4.78 -0.32 -2.24
N ILE A 142 -5.04 -0.50 -3.52
CA ILE A 142 -5.85 -1.60 -4.07
C ILE A 142 -5.01 -2.40 -5.05
#